data_7b8869d8ad205be73f8359d7cea01d0c
#
_entry.id   7b8869d8ad205be73f8359d7cea01d0c
#
_cell.length_a   1.000
_cell.length_b   1.000
_cell.length_c   1.000
_cell.angle_alpha   90.00
_cell.angle_beta   90.00
_cell.angle_gamma   90.00
#
_symmetry.space_group_name_H-M   'P 1'
#
loop_
_entity.id
_entity.type
_entity.pdbx_description
1 polymer ?
#
loop_
_entity_poly.entity_id
_entity_poly.type
_entity_poly.pdbx_seq_one_letter_code
_entity_poly.pdbx_strand_id
1 'polypeptide(L)'
;LAELIGKVALVTGGGRGLGEAICRTLAGAGAIVIAGDVRDDLAAQTVGAIRENGGRAEAVRLDVTDEASAEAATQRLVDRFGRLDILVNNAGVDLTVAVTELSMADWDRILAVNLRGPFLLSKLVLPAMERQGGGHIVNIVSTAAKRAWANASAYHASKWGLLGLSHALHVEARPRHVKVTAVVAGGMRTPFLLDRFPDLDPAVLQDPANVAETVRFVLSQPEETVIPEVMVLPMRETSWP
;
A
#
# COMPACT_ATOMS: atom_id res chain seq x y z
N LEU A 1 -7.24 -11.04 17.22
CA LEU A 1 -6.57 -9.84 16.74
C LEU A 1 -7.33 -8.62 17.23
N ALA A 2 -6.63 -7.55 17.62
CA ALA A 2 -7.29 -6.31 18.01
C ALA A 2 -8.11 -5.76 16.84
N GLU A 3 -9.29 -5.25 17.14
CA GLU A 3 -10.18 -4.63 16.15
C GLU A 3 -9.70 -3.21 15.83
N LEU A 4 -9.96 -2.77 14.61
CA LEU A 4 -9.60 -1.42 14.14
C LEU A 4 -10.81 -0.46 14.25
N ILE A 5 -11.68 -0.68 15.23
CA ILE A 5 -12.94 0.05 15.38
C ILE A 5 -12.69 1.56 15.47
N GLY A 6 -13.31 2.31 14.56
CA GLY A 6 -13.23 3.77 14.51
C GLY A 6 -11.91 4.35 13.99
N LYS A 7 -10.93 3.51 13.66
CA LYS A 7 -9.70 3.97 12.99
C LYS A 7 -9.99 4.40 11.56
N VAL A 8 -9.39 5.49 11.13
CA VAL A 8 -9.49 6.00 9.75
C VAL A 8 -8.27 5.53 8.96
N ALA A 9 -8.52 4.81 7.86
CA ALA A 9 -7.47 4.18 7.04
C ALA A 9 -7.55 4.68 5.58
N LEU A 10 -6.49 5.31 5.10
CA LEU A 10 -6.31 5.63 3.67
C LEU A 10 -5.51 4.51 3.02
N VAL A 11 -6.06 3.91 1.96
CA VAL A 11 -5.39 2.88 1.14
C VAL A 11 -5.24 3.41 -0.27
N THR A 12 -4.00 3.59 -0.75
CA THR A 12 -3.74 4.04 -2.11
C THR A 12 -3.79 2.88 -3.10
N GLY A 13 -4.29 3.12 -4.32
CA GLY A 13 -4.57 2.06 -5.28
C GLY A 13 -5.66 1.11 -4.74
N GLY A 14 -6.64 1.66 -4.03
CA GLY A 14 -7.70 0.91 -3.32
C GLY A 14 -8.80 0.36 -4.22
N GLY A 15 -8.76 0.64 -5.52
CA GLY A 15 -9.83 0.29 -6.46
C GLY A 15 -9.81 -1.15 -6.95
N ARG A 16 -8.70 -1.87 -6.88
CA ARG A 16 -8.60 -3.26 -7.36
C ARG A 16 -7.47 -4.05 -6.71
N GLY A 17 -7.51 -5.36 -6.90
CA GLY A 17 -6.42 -6.27 -6.53
C GLY A 17 -6.09 -6.25 -5.04
N LEU A 18 -4.79 -6.08 -4.70
CA LEU A 18 -4.37 -6.05 -3.29
C LEU A 18 -4.97 -4.86 -2.54
N GLY A 19 -5.05 -3.67 -3.16
CA GLY A 19 -5.63 -2.49 -2.51
C GLY A 19 -7.10 -2.69 -2.14
N GLU A 20 -7.91 -3.28 -3.04
CA GLU A 20 -9.28 -3.68 -2.75
C GLU A 20 -9.35 -4.70 -1.61
N ALA A 21 -8.50 -5.75 -1.65
CA ALA A 21 -8.47 -6.76 -0.59
C ALA A 21 -8.13 -6.13 0.78
N ILE A 22 -7.15 -5.22 0.84
CA ILE A 22 -6.80 -4.48 2.06
C ILE A 22 -8.00 -3.64 2.53
N CYS A 23 -8.66 -2.90 1.62
CA CYS A 23 -9.83 -2.09 1.97
C CYS A 23 -10.93 -2.95 2.60
N ARG A 24 -11.26 -4.10 2.01
CA ARG A 24 -12.27 -5.05 2.54
C ARG A 24 -11.87 -5.61 3.91
N THR A 25 -10.62 -6.05 4.05
CA THR A 25 -10.09 -6.63 5.30
C THR A 25 -10.11 -5.62 6.44
N LEU A 26 -9.66 -4.38 6.20
CA LEU A 26 -9.65 -3.35 7.24
C LEU A 26 -11.06 -2.88 7.61
N ALA A 27 -11.97 -2.77 6.63
CA ALA A 27 -13.37 -2.45 6.90
C ALA A 27 -14.06 -3.56 7.71
N GLY A 28 -13.79 -4.83 7.40
CA GLY A 28 -14.26 -5.98 8.18
C GLY A 28 -13.72 -6.01 9.62
N ALA A 29 -12.56 -5.38 9.87
CA ALA A 29 -12.00 -5.18 11.20
C ALA A 29 -12.53 -3.91 11.92
N GLY A 30 -13.52 -3.20 11.33
CA GLY A 30 -14.21 -2.05 11.94
C GLY A 30 -13.60 -0.68 11.61
N ALA A 31 -12.57 -0.60 10.73
CA ALA A 31 -12.04 0.67 10.29
C ALA A 31 -13.01 1.44 9.38
N ILE A 32 -12.86 2.76 9.36
CA ILE A 32 -13.42 3.63 8.31
C ILE A 32 -12.37 3.68 7.19
N VAL A 33 -12.68 3.04 6.06
CA VAL A 33 -11.71 2.88 4.97
C VAL A 33 -11.92 3.93 3.88
N ILE A 34 -10.85 4.55 3.47
CA ILE A 34 -10.83 5.47 2.34
C ILE A 34 -10.05 4.80 1.20
N ALA A 35 -10.77 4.40 0.16
CA ALA A 35 -10.18 3.86 -1.05
C ALA A 35 -9.72 5.02 -1.95
N GLY A 36 -8.42 5.31 -1.94
CA GLY A 36 -7.80 6.31 -2.79
C GLY A 36 -7.32 5.69 -4.11
N ASP A 37 -7.81 6.18 -5.25
CA ASP A 37 -7.39 5.68 -6.56
C ASP A 37 -7.49 6.79 -7.63
N VAL A 38 -6.73 6.66 -8.71
CA VAL A 38 -6.89 7.52 -9.92
C VAL A 38 -8.11 7.09 -10.73
N ARG A 39 -8.59 5.88 -10.56
CA ARG A 39 -9.77 5.27 -11.18
C ARG A 39 -10.95 5.37 -10.22
N ASP A 40 -11.72 6.47 -10.35
CA ASP A 40 -12.89 6.73 -9.51
C ASP A 40 -13.94 5.61 -9.58
N ASP A 41 -14.11 5.00 -10.75
CA ASP A 41 -15.02 3.90 -10.99
C ASP A 41 -14.67 2.65 -10.16
N LEU A 42 -13.39 2.28 -10.13
CA LEU A 42 -12.91 1.14 -9.36
C LEU A 42 -12.96 1.39 -7.85
N ALA A 43 -12.56 2.58 -7.41
CA ALA A 43 -12.68 2.97 -6.00
C ALA A 43 -14.13 2.92 -5.53
N ALA A 44 -15.06 3.42 -6.36
CA ALA A 44 -16.50 3.37 -6.05
C ALA A 44 -17.04 1.94 -5.97
N GLN A 45 -16.59 1.01 -6.84
CA GLN A 45 -16.96 -0.40 -6.78
C GLN A 45 -16.48 -1.06 -5.48
N THR A 46 -15.22 -0.84 -5.10
CA THR A 46 -14.67 -1.33 -3.82
C THR A 46 -15.49 -0.84 -2.63
N VAL A 47 -15.80 0.46 -2.62
CA VAL A 47 -16.60 1.09 -1.55
C VAL A 47 -18.03 0.54 -1.51
N GLY A 48 -18.68 0.38 -2.68
CA GLY A 48 -20.01 -0.22 -2.78
C GLY A 48 -20.06 -1.60 -2.13
N ALA A 49 -19.13 -2.47 -2.51
CA ALA A 49 -19.05 -3.81 -1.98
C ALA A 49 -18.73 -3.87 -0.48
N ILE A 50 -17.94 -2.93 0.06
CA ILE A 50 -17.71 -2.83 1.52
C ILE A 50 -19.00 -2.43 2.24
N ARG A 51 -19.73 -1.44 1.72
CA ARG A 51 -20.99 -0.96 2.33
C ARG A 51 -22.10 -2.01 2.30
N GLU A 52 -22.22 -2.75 1.21
CA GLU A 52 -23.16 -3.88 1.10
C GLU A 52 -22.92 -4.95 2.16
N ASN A 53 -21.68 -5.12 2.60
CA ASN A 53 -21.30 -6.02 3.70
C ASN A 53 -21.30 -5.34 5.09
N GLY A 54 -21.93 -4.16 5.22
CA GLY A 54 -22.07 -3.45 6.50
C GLY A 54 -20.83 -2.68 6.97
N GLY A 55 -19.77 -2.64 6.16
CA GLY A 55 -18.55 -1.87 6.45
C GLY A 55 -18.71 -0.37 6.17
N ARG A 56 -17.77 0.43 6.69
CA ARG A 56 -17.71 1.88 6.46
C ARG A 56 -16.57 2.21 5.51
N ALA A 57 -16.88 2.75 4.34
CA ALA A 57 -15.88 3.15 3.36
C ALA A 57 -16.31 4.36 2.54
N GLU A 58 -15.33 5.10 2.02
CA GLU A 58 -15.49 6.21 1.09
C GLU A 58 -14.44 6.11 -0.02
N ALA A 59 -14.78 6.62 -1.21
CA ALA A 59 -13.83 6.76 -2.31
C ALA A 59 -13.28 8.18 -2.35
N VAL A 60 -12.02 8.30 -2.70
CA VAL A 60 -11.38 9.59 -2.98
C VAL A 60 -10.50 9.46 -4.22
N ARG A 61 -10.66 10.41 -5.16
CA ARG A 61 -9.72 10.52 -6.27
C ARG A 61 -8.35 10.91 -5.73
N LEU A 62 -7.34 10.10 -6.03
CA LEU A 62 -5.99 10.32 -5.53
C LEU A 62 -4.96 9.88 -6.57
N ASP A 63 -4.27 10.84 -7.14
CA ASP A 63 -3.03 10.60 -7.87
C ASP A 63 -1.84 10.79 -6.92
N VAL A 64 -1.16 9.71 -6.59
CA VAL A 64 -0.02 9.72 -5.66
C VAL A 64 1.21 10.43 -6.24
N THR A 65 1.22 10.74 -7.54
CA THR A 65 2.31 11.45 -8.21
C THR A 65 2.09 12.97 -8.25
N ASP A 66 0.86 13.42 -8.01
CA ASP A 66 0.47 14.83 -7.98
C ASP A 66 0.40 15.33 -6.53
N GLU A 67 1.26 16.30 -6.20
CA GLU A 67 1.35 16.89 -4.87
C GLU A 67 0.05 17.56 -4.45
N ALA A 68 -0.58 18.32 -5.35
CA ALA A 68 -1.85 18.99 -5.06
C ALA A 68 -2.99 17.99 -4.79
N SER A 69 -3.05 16.90 -5.58
CA SER A 69 -4.00 15.80 -5.36
C SER A 69 -3.79 15.13 -3.99
N ALA A 70 -2.53 14.83 -3.64
CA ALA A 70 -2.18 14.20 -2.37
C ALA A 70 -2.49 15.12 -1.16
N GLU A 71 -2.14 16.42 -1.25
CA GLU A 71 -2.47 17.41 -0.23
C GLU A 71 -3.97 17.56 -0.04
N ALA A 72 -4.72 17.76 -1.12
CA ALA A 72 -6.17 17.92 -1.07
C ALA A 72 -6.86 16.69 -0.46
N ALA A 73 -6.43 15.48 -0.87
CA ALA A 73 -6.99 14.25 -0.33
C ALA A 73 -6.71 14.10 1.17
N THR A 74 -5.46 14.25 1.60
CA THR A 74 -5.06 14.09 3.01
C THR A 74 -5.70 15.15 3.90
N GLN A 75 -5.72 16.42 3.46
CA GLN A 75 -6.35 17.52 4.22
C GLN A 75 -7.85 17.28 4.39
N ARG A 76 -8.55 16.91 3.30
CA ARG A 76 -9.99 16.59 3.35
C ARG A 76 -10.31 15.49 4.37
N LEU A 77 -9.46 14.46 4.47
CA LEU A 77 -9.67 13.37 5.42
C LEU A 77 -9.48 13.85 6.87
N VAL A 78 -8.44 14.63 7.13
CA VAL A 78 -8.19 15.22 8.45
C VAL A 78 -9.32 16.17 8.86
N ASP A 79 -9.80 17.02 7.95
CA ASP A 79 -10.90 17.94 8.23
C ASP A 79 -12.22 17.21 8.51
N ARG A 80 -12.49 16.11 7.77
CA ARG A 80 -13.73 15.37 7.89
C ARG A 80 -13.80 14.46 9.10
N PHE A 81 -12.70 13.75 9.41
CA PHE A 81 -12.67 12.73 10.46
C PHE A 81 -11.95 13.17 11.73
N GLY A 82 -11.27 14.33 11.70
CA GLY A 82 -10.43 14.82 12.80
C GLY A 82 -9.16 14.00 13.03
N ARG A 83 -8.97 12.93 12.23
CA ARG A 83 -7.83 11.99 12.37
C ARG A 83 -7.56 11.22 11.09
N LEU A 84 -6.33 10.71 10.97
CA LEU A 84 -5.92 9.71 10.01
C LEU A 84 -4.97 8.72 10.70
N ASP A 85 -5.46 7.54 11.04
CA ASP A 85 -4.72 6.58 11.87
C ASP A 85 -3.80 5.69 11.06
N ILE A 86 -4.21 5.35 9.85
CA ILE A 86 -3.54 4.36 9.01
C ILE A 86 -3.37 4.91 7.60
N LEU A 87 -2.14 4.85 7.10
CA LEU A 87 -1.82 5.04 5.69
C LEU A 87 -1.27 3.73 5.14
N VAL A 88 -1.90 3.18 4.09
CA VAL A 88 -1.36 2.05 3.33
C VAL A 88 -0.93 2.53 1.95
N ASN A 89 0.37 2.67 1.74
CA ASN A 89 0.98 2.95 0.44
C ASN A 89 1.04 1.65 -0.37
N ASN A 90 -0.04 1.39 -1.11
CA ASN A 90 -0.20 0.20 -1.95
C ASN A 90 -0.16 0.52 -3.44
N ALA A 91 -0.52 1.72 -3.88
CA ALA A 91 -0.45 2.10 -5.29
C ALA A 91 0.91 1.73 -5.90
N GLY A 92 0.90 1.09 -7.04
CA GLY A 92 2.12 0.65 -7.70
C GLY A 92 1.90 0.32 -9.17
N VAL A 93 2.95 0.54 -9.95
CA VAL A 93 3.01 0.23 -11.38
C VAL A 93 4.33 -0.46 -11.71
N ASP A 94 4.34 -1.18 -12.83
CA ASP A 94 5.54 -1.83 -13.36
C ASP A 94 5.50 -1.86 -14.89
N LEU A 95 6.66 -2.05 -15.50
CA LEU A 95 6.84 -2.34 -16.92
C LEU A 95 7.97 -3.35 -17.08
N THR A 96 7.64 -4.48 -17.71
CA THR A 96 8.60 -5.55 -17.99
C THR A 96 9.23 -5.33 -19.37
N VAL A 97 10.43 -4.78 -19.38
CA VAL A 97 11.17 -4.43 -20.61
C VAL A 97 12.68 -4.44 -20.33
N ALA A 98 13.50 -4.75 -21.35
CA ALA A 98 14.94 -4.71 -21.23
C ALA A 98 15.43 -3.30 -20.87
N VAL A 99 16.52 -3.19 -20.11
CA VAL A 99 17.05 -1.89 -19.65
C VAL A 99 17.40 -0.96 -20.81
N THR A 100 17.83 -1.50 -21.95
CA THR A 100 18.16 -0.75 -23.16
C THR A 100 16.94 -0.19 -23.90
N GLU A 101 15.76 -0.73 -23.63
CA GLU A 101 14.48 -0.35 -24.26
C GLU A 101 13.59 0.47 -23.29
N LEU A 102 13.93 0.52 -22.02
CA LEU A 102 13.18 1.29 -21.03
C LEU A 102 13.33 2.79 -21.29
N SER A 103 12.22 3.46 -21.58
CA SER A 103 12.22 4.91 -21.76
C SER A 103 12.43 5.65 -20.44
N MET A 104 13.03 6.84 -20.48
CA MET A 104 13.16 7.70 -19.29
C MET A 104 11.79 8.08 -18.73
N ALA A 105 10.79 8.29 -19.58
CA ALA A 105 9.42 8.60 -19.14
C ALA A 105 8.80 7.44 -18.34
N ASP A 106 9.02 6.20 -18.76
CA ASP A 106 8.52 5.03 -17.99
C ASP A 106 9.30 4.82 -16.71
N TRP A 107 10.62 5.01 -16.75
CA TRP A 107 11.46 5.02 -15.55
C TRP A 107 10.93 6.03 -14.52
N ASP A 108 10.77 7.29 -14.93
CA ASP A 108 10.31 8.38 -14.07
C ASP A 108 8.89 8.10 -13.53
N ARG A 109 7.98 7.59 -14.37
CA ARG A 109 6.61 7.21 -13.96
C ARG A 109 6.64 6.12 -12.89
N ILE A 110 7.46 5.08 -13.05
CA ILE A 110 7.54 3.98 -12.08
C ILE A 110 8.10 4.47 -10.74
N LEU A 111 9.14 5.29 -10.75
CA LEU A 111 9.70 5.88 -9.53
C LEU A 111 8.73 6.88 -8.89
N ALA A 112 8.02 7.68 -9.68
CA ALA A 112 7.05 8.62 -9.18
C ALA A 112 5.92 7.93 -8.41
N VAL A 113 5.35 6.84 -8.96
CA VAL A 113 4.28 6.10 -8.31
C VAL A 113 4.79 5.28 -7.13
N ASN A 114 5.84 4.47 -7.34
CA ASN A 114 6.22 3.43 -6.40
C ASN A 114 7.11 3.91 -5.23
N LEU A 115 7.76 5.06 -5.38
CA LEU A 115 8.73 5.58 -4.40
C LEU A 115 8.40 7.01 -3.96
N ARG A 116 8.31 7.97 -4.92
CA ARG A 116 8.02 9.36 -4.60
C ARG A 116 6.63 9.53 -3.99
N GLY A 117 5.61 8.82 -4.50
CA GLY A 117 4.24 8.84 -3.96
C GLY A 117 4.16 8.42 -2.50
N PRO A 118 4.68 7.24 -2.10
CA PRO A 118 4.79 6.84 -0.69
C PRO A 118 5.55 7.83 0.19
N PHE A 119 6.64 8.43 -0.30
CA PHE A 119 7.35 9.49 0.41
C PHE A 119 6.46 10.71 0.63
N LEU A 120 5.82 11.22 -0.43
CA LEU A 120 4.94 12.39 -0.39
C LEU A 120 3.80 12.20 0.61
N LEU A 121 3.05 11.10 0.50
CA LEU A 121 1.94 10.83 1.40
C LEU A 121 2.40 10.64 2.84
N SER A 122 3.50 9.93 3.07
CA SER A 122 4.08 9.79 4.42
C SER A 122 4.43 11.16 5.02
N LYS A 123 5.08 12.05 4.24
CA LYS A 123 5.41 13.42 4.63
C LYS A 123 4.16 14.22 5.02
N LEU A 124 3.07 14.08 4.27
CA LEU A 124 1.82 14.82 4.49
C LEU A 124 1.05 14.32 5.73
N VAL A 125 1.03 13.01 5.98
CA VAL A 125 0.24 12.45 7.08
C VAL A 125 0.96 12.48 8.44
N LEU A 126 2.30 12.44 8.45
CA LEU A 126 3.10 12.39 9.67
C LEU A 126 2.74 13.50 10.68
N PRO A 127 2.60 14.78 10.29
CA PRO A 127 2.25 15.85 11.25
C PRO A 127 0.85 15.67 11.87
N ALA A 128 -0.11 15.12 11.12
CA ALA A 128 -1.44 14.84 11.63
C ALA A 128 -1.41 13.66 12.60
N MET A 129 -0.72 12.57 12.24
CA MET A 129 -0.52 11.41 13.12
C MET A 129 0.19 11.78 14.43
N GLU A 130 1.21 12.62 14.37
CA GLU A 130 1.91 13.12 15.56
C GLU A 130 0.96 13.92 16.49
N ARG A 131 0.21 14.88 15.93
CA ARG A 131 -0.74 15.71 16.71
C ARG A 131 -1.85 14.90 17.39
N GLN A 132 -2.28 13.80 16.80
CA GLN A 132 -3.32 12.90 17.36
C GLN A 132 -2.78 11.85 18.32
N GLY A 133 -1.45 11.83 18.56
CA GLY A 133 -0.78 10.92 19.50
C GLY A 133 -0.33 9.59 18.89
N GLY A 134 -0.34 9.45 17.57
CA GLY A 134 0.20 8.28 16.88
C GLY A 134 -0.52 7.88 15.60
N GLY A 135 0.03 6.90 14.93
CA GLY A 135 -0.49 6.35 13.67
C GLY A 135 0.34 5.18 13.17
N HIS A 136 -0.04 4.63 12.01
CA HIS A 136 0.71 3.55 11.40
C HIS A 136 0.76 3.70 9.86
N ILE A 137 1.96 3.76 9.32
CA ILE A 137 2.23 3.78 7.87
C ILE A 137 2.65 2.38 7.45
N VAL A 138 1.96 1.80 6.50
CA VAL A 138 2.30 0.50 5.90
C VAL A 138 2.69 0.72 4.45
N ASN A 139 3.90 0.33 4.08
CA ASN A 139 4.39 0.39 2.71
C ASN A 139 4.37 -1.02 2.09
N ILE A 140 3.62 -1.19 1.00
CA ILE A 140 3.60 -2.45 0.25
C ILE A 140 4.83 -2.50 -0.66
N VAL A 141 5.80 -3.25 -0.19
CA VAL A 141 7.05 -3.54 -0.90
C VAL A 141 6.84 -4.81 -1.76
N SER A 142 7.89 -5.43 -2.22
CA SER A 142 7.88 -6.65 -3.04
C SER A 142 9.16 -7.44 -2.79
N THR A 143 9.14 -8.74 -3.11
CA THR A 143 10.37 -9.54 -3.25
C THR A 143 11.38 -8.90 -4.20
N ALA A 144 10.93 -8.02 -5.10
CA ALA A 144 11.79 -7.18 -5.95
C ALA A 144 12.74 -6.25 -5.17
N ALA A 145 12.51 -6.02 -3.86
CA ALA A 145 13.40 -5.29 -2.97
C ALA A 145 14.40 -6.19 -2.23
N LYS A 146 14.42 -7.48 -2.52
CA LYS A 146 15.30 -8.46 -1.85
C LYS A 146 16.12 -9.27 -2.84
N ARG A 147 15.70 -9.34 -4.07
CA ARG A 147 16.31 -10.10 -5.17
C ARG A 147 15.97 -9.47 -6.50
N ALA A 148 16.70 -9.83 -7.55
CA ALA A 148 16.54 -9.27 -8.88
C ALA A 148 16.25 -10.34 -9.93
N TRP A 149 15.53 -9.94 -10.97
CA TRP A 149 15.30 -10.68 -12.20
C TRP A 149 15.38 -9.72 -13.40
N ALA A 150 15.56 -10.27 -14.59
CA ALA A 150 15.70 -9.48 -15.82
C ALA A 150 14.43 -8.69 -16.16
N ASN A 151 14.63 -7.62 -16.93
CA ASN A 151 13.56 -6.81 -17.55
C ASN A 151 12.65 -6.05 -16.55
N ALA A 152 13.12 -5.77 -15.34
CA ALA A 152 12.35 -5.06 -14.31
C ALA A 152 13.19 -4.02 -13.55
N SER A 153 14.18 -3.39 -14.22
CA SER A 153 15.17 -2.53 -13.56
C SER A 153 14.54 -1.36 -12.79
N ALA A 154 13.57 -0.64 -13.38
CA ALA A 154 12.87 0.46 -12.71
C ALA A 154 12.04 -0.03 -11.51
N TYR A 155 11.36 -1.17 -11.65
CA TYR A 155 10.58 -1.76 -10.56
C TYR A 155 11.48 -2.15 -9.39
N HIS A 156 12.60 -2.85 -9.66
CA HIS A 156 13.59 -3.19 -8.63
C HIS A 156 14.12 -1.94 -7.94
N ALA A 157 14.57 -0.94 -8.70
CA ALA A 157 15.07 0.32 -8.15
C ALA A 157 14.03 0.99 -7.24
N SER A 158 12.77 1.04 -7.68
CA SER A 158 11.68 1.63 -6.90
C SER A 158 11.37 0.85 -5.60
N LYS A 159 11.37 -0.49 -5.64
CA LYS A 159 11.03 -1.31 -4.48
C LYS A 159 12.19 -1.44 -3.48
N TRP A 160 13.44 -1.48 -3.94
CA TRP A 160 14.61 -1.32 -3.07
C TRP A 160 14.62 0.06 -2.39
N GLY A 161 14.34 1.13 -3.16
CA GLY A 161 14.21 2.48 -2.62
C GLY A 161 13.08 2.58 -1.58
N LEU A 162 11.92 1.98 -1.84
CA LEU A 162 10.78 1.98 -0.90
C LEU A 162 11.09 1.22 0.38
N LEU A 163 11.82 0.11 0.31
CA LEU A 163 12.26 -0.62 1.50
C LEU A 163 13.21 0.24 2.34
N GLY A 164 14.22 0.86 1.72
CA GLY A 164 15.14 1.78 2.40
C GLY A 164 14.43 2.97 3.01
N LEU A 165 13.49 3.58 2.29
CA LEU A 165 12.62 4.65 2.80
C LEU A 165 11.81 4.19 4.01
N SER A 166 11.26 2.98 3.97
CA SER A 166 10.47 2.42 5.08
C SER A 166 11.31 2.30 6.37
N HIS A 167 12.54 1.85 6.25
CA HIS A 167 13.47 1.75 7.38
C HIS A 167 13.87 3.14 7.92
N ALA A 168 14.15 4.11 7.05
CA ALA A 168 14.43 5.48 7.46
C ALA A 168 13.24 6.11 8.20
N LEU A 169 12.05 6.02 7.61
CA LEU A 169 10.81 6.51 8.22
C LEU A 169 10.51 5.82 9.56
N HIS A 170 10.79 4.51 9.69
CA HIS A 170 10.62 3.80 10.95
C HIS A 170 11.46 4.43 12.07
N VAL A 171 12.70 4.81 11.80
CA VAL A 171 13.58 5.45 12.79
C VAL A 171 13.11 6.87 13.11
N GLU A 172 12.73 7.65 12.09
CA GLU A 172 12.35 9.05 12.24
C GLU A 172 10.96 9.23 12.88
N ALA A 173 10.01 8.34 12.59
CA ALA A 173 8.62 8.47 13.03
C ALA A 173 8.37 7.86 14.42
N ARG A 174 9.16 6.88 14.84
CA ARG A 174 9.00 6.17 16.12
C ARG A 174 9.02 7.09 17.36
N PRO A 175 9.90 8.10 17.48
CA PRO A 175 9.86 9.05 18.60
C PRO A 175 8.58 9.88 18.66
N ARG A 176 7.77 9.90 17.58
CA ARG A 176 6.50 10.61 17.46
C ARG A 176 5.30 9.66 17.60
N HIS A 177 5.50 8.48 18.15
CA HIS A 177 4.49 7.40 18.28
C HIS A 177 3.86 6.94 16.95
N VAL A 178 4.53 7.17 15.82
CA VAL A 178 4.08 6.69 14.52
C VAL A 178 4.89 5.45 14.13
N LYS A 179 4.17 4.34 13.90
CA LYS A 179 4.75 3.08 13.44
C LYS A 179 4.91 3.09 11.92
N VAL A 180 5.96 2.44 11.43
CA VAL A 180 6.15 2.21 10.00
C VAL A 180 6.50 0.76 9.77
N THR A 181 5.78 0.11 8.85
CA THR A 181 5.98 -1.29 8.48
C THR A 181 6.15 -1.43 6.97
N ALA A 182 7.19 -2.15 6.56
CA ALA A 182 7.35 -2.64 5.20
C ALA A 182 6.76 -4.05 5.08
N VAL A 183 5.76 -4.24 4.22
CA VAL A 183 5.21 -5.56 3.89
C VAL A 183 5.82 -6.02 2.57
N VAL A 184 6.74 -6.96 2.62
CA VAL A 184 7.42 -7.55 1.46
C VAL A 184 6.53 -8.67 0.91
N ALA A 185 5.77 -8.37 -0.13
CA ALA A 185 4.80 -9.30 -0.72
C ALA A 185 5.39 -10.07 -1.91
N GLY A 186 5.15 -11.37 -1.96
CA GLY A 186 5.37 -12.22 -3.12
C GLY A 186 4.23 -12.14 -4.13
N GLY A 187 4.28 -13.00 -5.16
CA GLY A 187 3.31 -13.02 -6.25
C GLY A 187 1.87 -13.26 -5.78
N MET A 188 0.90 -12.51 -6.33
CA MET A 188 -0.52 -12.60 -5.98
C MET A 188 -1.40 -12.72 -7.23
N ARG A 189 -2.53 -13.41 -7.12
CA ARG A 189 -3.58 -13.47 -8.15
C ARG A 189 -4.31 -12.13 -8.26
N THR A 190 -3.67 -11.17 -8.91
CA THR A 190 -4.21 -9.82 -9.11
C THR A 190 -4.03 -9.38 -10.56
N PRO A 191 -4.81 -8.42 -11.05
CA PRO A 191 -4.61 -7.83 -12.37
C PRO A 191 -3.20 -7.28 -12.59
N PHE A 192 -2.52 -6.84 -11.53
CA PHE A 192 -1.13 -6.37 -11.60
C PHE A 192 -0.16 -7.40 -12.19
N LEU A 193 -0.33 -8.69 -11.92
CA LEU A 193 0.47 -9.76 -12.52
C LEU A 193 -0.22 -10.40 -13.72
N LEU A 194 -1.51 -10.74 -13.59
CA LEU A 194 -2.20 -11.56 -14.59
C LEU A 194 -2.46 -10.80 -15.89
N ASP A 195 -2.64 -9.48 -15.86
CA ASP A 195 -2.77 -8.66 -17.07
C ASP A 195 -1.47 -8.63 -17.90
N ARG A 196 -0.30 -8.76 -17.23
CA ARG A 196 1.02 -8.74 -17.87
C ARG A 196 1.56 -10.12 -18.24
N PHE A 197 1.17 -11.12 -17.49
CA PHE A 197 1.63 -12.49 -17.64
C PHE A 197 0.42 -13.44 -17.69
N PRO A 198 -0.37 -13.42 -18.78
CA PRO A 198 -1.61 -14.20 -18.89
C PRO A 198 -1.37 -15.71 -18.85
N ASP A 199 -0.17 -16.17 -19.24
CA ASP A 199 0.22 -17.58 -19.25
C ASP A 199 0.76 -18.08 -17.89
N LEU A 200 0.87 -17.18 -16.90
CA LEU A 200 1.35 -17.56 -15.57
C LEU A 200 0.32 -18.44 -14.86
N ASP A 201 0.75 -19.62 -14.39
CA ASP A 201 -0.12 -20.50 -13.61
C ASP A 201 -0.60 -19.81 -12.33
N PRO A 202 -1.89 -19.51 -12.17
CA PRO A 202 -2.40 -18.89 -10.96
C PRO A 202 -2.17 -19.72 -9.67
N ALA A 203 -1.91 -21.04 -9.80
CA ALA A 203 -1.67 -21.92 -8.66
C ALA A 203 -0.33 -21.66 -7.96
N VAL A 204 0.63 -20.97 -8.61
CA VAL A 204 1.88 -20.55 -7.99
C VAL A 204 1.75 -19.22 -7.23
N LEU A 205 0.60 -18.54 -7.37
CA LEU A 205 0.33 -17.26 -6.75
C LEU A 205 -0.57 -17.43 -5.52
N GLN A 206 -0.40 -16.54 -4.54
CA GLN A 206 -1.30 -16.47 -3.39
C GLN A 206 -2.52 -15.59 -3.66
N ASP A 207 -3.55 -15.77 -2.82
CA ASP A 207 -4.67 -14.86 -2.78
C ASP A 207 -4.25 -13.49 -2.17
N PRO A 208 -4.62 -12.35 -2.76
CA PRO A 208 -4.32 -11.04 -2.17
C PRO A 208 -4.90 -10.86 -0.76
N ALA A 209 -5.96 -11.58 -0.41
CA ALA A 209 -6.51 -11.60 0.94
C ALA A 209 -5.48 -12.04 2.01
N ASN A 210 -4.55 -12.95 1.67
CA ASN A 210 -3.51 -13.40 2.60
C ASN A 210 -2.55 -12.26 2.96
N VAL A 211 -2.20 -11.41 1.98
CA VAL A 211 -1.37 -10.23 2.20
C VAL A 211 -2.16 -9.16 2.96
N ALA A 212 -3.45 -8.99 2.65
CA ALA A 212 -4.33 -8.06 3.36
C ALA A 212 -4.48 -8.45 4.85
N GLU A 213 -4.58 -9.75 5.17
CA GLU A 213 -4.58 -10.23 6.56
C GLU A 213 -3.23 -9.98 7.26
N THR A 214 -2.12 -10.05 6.53
CA THR A 214 -0.80 -9.67 7.08
C THR A 214 -0.77 -8.17 7.40
N VAL A 215 -1.33 -7.32 6.55
CA VAL A 215 -1.49 -5.88 6.84
C VAL A 215 -2.34 -5.67 8.09
N ARG A 216 -3.48 -6.34 8.22
CA ARG A 216 -4.32 -6.28 9.43
C ARG A 216 -3.55 -6.75 10.67
N PHE A 217 -2.80 -7.84 10.56
CA PHE A 217 -1.98 -8.36 11.66
C PHE A 217 -0.96 -7.34 12.16
N VAL A 218 -0.19 -6.68 11.30
CA VAL A 218 0.80 -5.69 11.74
C VAL A 218 0.14 -4.46 12.34
N LEU A 219 -1.04 -4.06 11.85
CA LEU A 219 -1.82 -2.94 12.37
C LEU A 219 -2.45 -3.23 13.75
N SER A 220 -2.70 -4.49 14.07
CA SER A 220 -3.32 -4.93 15.32
C SER A 220 -2.32 -5.15 16.47
N GLN A 221 -1.03 -4.87 16.27
CA GLN A 221 -0.03 -5.02 17.32
C GLN A 221 -0.21 -3.96 18.41
N PRO A 222 0.07 -4.31 19.70
CA PRO A 222 0.03 -3.36 20.82
C PRO A 222 0.81 -2.08 20.55
N GLU A 223 0.47 -1.01 21.26
CA GLU A 223 1.07 0.31 21.06
C GLU A 223 2.59 0.30 21.16
N GLU A 224 3.12 -0.43 22.14
CA GLU A 224 4.56 -0.55 22.41
C GLU A 224 5.31 -1.44 21.42
N THR A 225 4.59 -2.12 20.50
CA THR A 225 5.18 -3.07 19.55
C THR A 225 5.03 -2.59 18.11
N VAL A 226 6.11 -2.63 17.35
CA VAL A 226 6.09 -2.44 15.89
C VAL A 226 6.82 -3.58 15.21
N ILE A 227 6.31 -4.00 14.07
CA ILE A 227 6.97 -4.94 13.15
C ILE A 227 7.53 -4.10 12.00
N PRO A 228 8.84 -3.79 11.96
CA PRO A 228 9.39 -2.88 10.95
C PRO A 228 9.33 -3.48 9.54
N GLU A 229 9.44 -4.80 9.43
CA GLU A 229 9.39 -5.52 8.18
C GLU A 229 8.77 -6.90 8.39
N VAL A 230 7.91 -7.30 7.45
CA VAL A 230 7.36 -8.65 7.38
C VAL A 230 7.33 -9.12 5.93
N MET A 231 7.66 -10.40 5.70
CA MET A 231 7.60 -11.00 4.37
C MET A 231 6.48 -12.02 4.32
N VAL A 232 5.68 -11.98 3.24
CA VAL A 232 4.60 -12.93 2.98
C VAL A 232 4.64 -13.41 1.54
N LEU A 233 4.81 -14.72 1.37
CA LEU A 233 5.07 -15.37 0.09
C LEU A 233 4.03 -16.44 -0.18
N PRO A 234 3.70 -16.71 -1.46
CA PRO A 234 3.01 -17.94 -1.82
C PRO A 234 3.87 -19.14 -1.45
N MET A 235 3.25 -20.21 -1.00
CA MET A 235 3.97 -21.45 -0.64
C MET A 235 4.77 -22.04 -1.82
N ARG A 236 4.33 -21.77 -3.06
CA ARG A 236 4.98 -22.20 -4.30
C ARG A 236 5.85 -21.12 -4.95
N GLU A 237 6.24 -20.09 -4.18
CA GLU A 237 7.11 -19.02 -4.67
C GLU A 237 8.49 -19.58 -5.03
N THR A 238 8.81 -19.60 -6.32
CA THR A 238 10.11 -20.06 -6.82
C THR A 238 11.13 -18.93 -6.93
N SER A 239 10.68 -17.70 -6.77
CA SER A 239 11.52 -16.52 -6.85
C SER A 239 12.23 -16.17 -5.54
N TRP A 240 11.98 -16.92 -4.47
CA TRP A 240 12.68 -16.80 -3.19
C TRP A 240 13.31 -18.15 -2.84
N PRO A 241 14.62 -18.20 -2.45
CA PRO A 241 15.29 -19.44 -2.06
C PRO A 241 14.69 -20.07 -0.80
#